data_a4afa09582b320d22ad35824710a560b
#
_entry.id   a4afa09582b320d22ad35824710a560b
#
_cell.length_a   1.000
_cell.length_b   1.000
_cell.length_c   1.000
_cell.angle_alpha   90.00
_cell.angle_beta   90.00
_cell.angle_gamma   90.00
#
_symmetry.space_group_name_H-M   'P 1'
#
loop_
_entity.id
_entity.type
_entity.pdbx_description
1 polymer ?
#
loop_
_entity_poly.entity_id
_entity_poly.type
_entity_poly.pdbx_seq_one_letter_code
_entity_poly.pdbx_strand_id
1 'polypeptide(L)' 'KLYAEAVVHVRTTGKVSISNVQRNFVIGYNRAARLIEQMEVDGIVSAADCFGIRTVLKGGA' A
#
# COMPACT_ATOMS: atom_id res chain seq x y z
N LYS A 1 -12.69 4.12 4.33
CA LYS A 1 -12.56 5.28 3.46
C LYS A 1 -11.13 5.58 3.11
N LEU A 2 -10.31 5.88 4.11
CA LEU A 2 -8.90 6.12 3.85
C LEU A 2 -8.24 4.91 3.20
N TYR A 3 -8.61 3.73 3.66
CA TYR A 3 -8.07 2.50 3.09
C TYR A 3 -8.41 2.39 1.61
N ALA A 4 -9.67 2.63 1.24
CA ALA A 4 -10.08 2.54 -0.15
C ALA A 4 -9.33 3.53 -1.01
N GLU A 5 -9.14 4.76 -0.51
CA GLU A 5 -8.39 5.78 -1.22
C GLU A 5 -6.93 5.38 -1.38
N ALA A 6 -6.35 4.79 -0.33
CA ALA A 6 -4.97 4.32 -0.40
C ALA A 6 -4.81 3.20 -1.42
N VAL A 7 -5.79 2.30 -1.50
CA VAL A 7 -5.76 1.23 -2.49
C VAL A 7 -5.78 1.81 -3.90
N VAL A 8 -6.66 2.77 -4.14
CA VAL A 8 -6.73 3.41 -5.46
C VAL A 8 -5.40 4.09 -5.78
N HIS A 9 -4.83 4.78 -4.81
CA HIS A 9 -3.55 5.47 -5.01
C HIS A 9 -2.45 4.48 -5.39
N VAL A 10 -2.33 3.39 -4.63
CA VAL A 10 -1.31 2.38 -4.87
C VAL A 10 -1.49 1.75 -6.25
N ARG A 11 -2.72 1.42 -6.62
CA ARG A 11 -2.99 0.82 -7.93
C ARG A 11 -2.71 1.78 -9.07
N THR A 12 -3.02 3.05 -8.86
CA THR A 12 -2.82 4.07 -9.90
C THR A 12 -1.34 4.34 -10.13
N THR A 13 -0.58 4.47 -9.05
CA THR A 13 0.85 4.76 -9.16
C THR A 13 1.68 3.53 -9.43
N GLY A 14 1.18 2.36 -9.05
CA GLY A 14 1.92 1.12 -9.18
C GLY A 14 3.06 1.00 -8.19
N LYS A 15 3.11 1.88 -7.21
CA LYS A 15 4.17 1.88 -6.21
C LYS A 15 3.61 1.61 -4.83
N VAL A 16 4.26 0.72 -4.11
CA VAL A 16 3.86 0.36 -2.75
C VAL A 16 4.95 0.85 -1.82
N SER A 17 4.76 2.03 -1.27
CA SER A 17 5.75 2.65 -0.40
C SER A 17 5.03 3.31 0.76
N ILE A 18 5.48 2.97 1.97
CA ILE A 18 4.92 3.57 3.19
C ILE A 18 5.14 5.09 3.15
N SER A 19 6.33 5.52 2.74
CA SER A 19 6.63 6.94 2.65
C SER A 19 5.73 7.66 1.66
N ASN A 20 5.46 7.02 0.54
CA ASN A 20 4.61 7.62 -0.48
C ASN A 20 3.18 7.80 0.04
N VAL A 21 2.63 6.76 0.65
CA VAL A 21 1.29 6.81 1.22
C VAL A 21 1.23 7.84 2.35
N GLN A 22 2.23 7.84 3.21
CA GLN A 22 2.30 8.78 4.31
C GLN A 22 2.25 10.22 3.81
N ARG A 23 3.02 10.50 2.79
CA ARG A 23 3.12 11.85 2.25
C ARG A 23 1.87 12.27 1.49
N ASN A 24 1.34 11.34 0.71
CA ASN A 24 0.18 11.63 -0.14
C ASN A 24 -1.08 11.92 0.67
N PHE A 25 -1.26 11.20 1.78
CA PHE A 25 -2.45 11.35 2.61
C PHE A 25 -2.21 12.14 3.88
N VAL A 26 -0.98 12.61 4.07
CA VAL A 26 -0.60 13.42 5.24
C VAL A 26 -0.98 12.70 6.54
N ILE A 27 -0.51 11.48 6.67
CA ILE A 27 -0.77 10.64 7.86
C ILE A 27 0.56 10.20 8.46
N GLY A 28 0.49 9.66 9.67
CA GLY A 28 1.69 9.16 10.34
C GLY A 28 2.22 7.89 9.71
N TYR A 29 3.48 7.59 9.97
CA TYR A 29 4.14 6.42 9.43
C TYR A 29 3.42 5.13 9.83
N ASN A 30 3.09 5.00 11.12
CA ASN A 30 2.44 3.79 11.59
C ASN A 30 1.11 3.54 10.89
N ARG A 31 0.38 4.62 10.64
CA ARG A 31 -0.91 4.52 9.98
C ARG A 31 -0.75 4.07 8.54
N ALA A 32 0.22 4.67 7.85
CA ALA A 32 0.51 4.28 6.48
C ALA A 32 0.95 2.83 6.40
N ALA A 33 1.80 2.41 7.34
CA ALA A 33 2.27 1.03 7.38
C ALA A 33 1.10 0.05 7.54
N ARG A 34 0.15 0.39 8.42
CA ARG A 34 -1.02 -0.47 8.63
C ARG A 34 -1.89 -0.59 7.39
N LEU A 35 -2.04 0.51 6.66
CA LEU A 35 -2.80 0.46 5.41
C LEU A 35 -2.16 -0.51 4.43
N ILE A 36 -0.85 -0.46 4.30
CA ILE A 36 -0.16 -1.33 3.38
C ILE A 36 -0.19 -2.79 3.85
N GLU A 37 -0.07 -3.01 5.16
CA GLU A 37 -0.17 -4.37 5.69
C GLU A 37 -1.56 -4.95 5.43
N GLN A 38 -2.59 -4.15 5.56
CA GLN A 38 -3.94 -4.60 5.27
C GLN A 38 -4.10 -4.93 3.79
N MET A 39 -3.47 -4.15 2.93
CA MET A 39 -3.49 -4.46 1.50
C MET A 39 -2.82 -5.79 1.21
N GLU A 40 -1.78 -6.14 1.94
CA GLU A 40 -1.14 -7.44 1.79
C GLU A 40 -2.10 -8.57 2.19
N VAL A 41 -2.78 -8.41 3.33
CA VAL A 41 -3.75 -9.40 3.80
C VAL A 41 -4.87 -9.57 2.78
N ASP A 42 -5.29 -8.49 2.16
CA ASP A 42 -6.39 -8.52 1.19
C ASP A 42 -5.95 -8.97 -0.20
N GLY A 43 -4.66 -9.22 -0.38
CA GLY A 43 -4.15 -9.67 -1.66
C GLY A 43 -4.00 -8.59 -2.71
N ILE A 44 -3.95 -7.33 -2.28
CA ILE A 44 -3.81 -6.20 -3.20
C ILE A 44 -2.34 -5.96 -3.53
N VAL A 45 -1.46 -6.16 -2.55
CA VAL A 45 -0.03 -6.03 -2.75
C VAL A 45 0.68 -7.27 -2.23
N SER A 46 1.87 -7.52 -2.74
CA SER A 46 2.66 -8.67 -2.30
C SER A 46 3.34 -8.38 -0.96
N ALA A 47 3.83 -9.42 -0.33
CA ALA A 47 4.71 -9.26 0.83
C ALA A 47 6.01 -8.63 0.36
N ALA A 48 6.71 -7.98 1.29
CA ALA A 48 8.00 -7.39 0.99
C ALA A 48 8.99 -8.49 0.60
N ASP A 49 9.76 -8.25 -0.45
CA ASP A 49 10.79 -9.20 -0.86
C ASP A 49 12.05 -8.99 -0.02
N CYS A 50 13.15 -9.64 -0.41
CA CYS A 50 14.39 -9.56 0.35
C CYS A 50 14.98 -8.15 0.40
N PHE A 51 14.53 -7.29 -0.48
CA PHE A 51 14.95 -5.88 -0.50
C PHE A 51 13.92 -4.97 0.15
N GLY A 52 12.86 -5.52 0.70
CA GLY A 52 11.80 -4.74 1.30
C GLY A 52 10.86 -4.11 0.30
N ILE A 53 10.87 -4.57 -0.92
CA ILE A 53 10.05 -4.00 -1.99
C ILE A 53 8.77 -4.82 -2.13
N ARG A 54 7.63 -4.13 -2.18
CA ARG A 54 6.35 -4.76 -2.44
C ARG A 54 5.86 -4.34 -3.82
N THR A 55 5.07 -5.18 -4.44
CA THR A 55 4.49 -4.88 -5.75
C THR A 55 2.98 -5.00 -5.69
N VAL A 56 2.32 -4.26 -6.57
CA VAL A 56 0.86 -4.35 -6.69
C VAL A 56 0.52 -5.63 -7.41
N LEU A 57 -0.37 -6.42 -6.80
CA LEU A 57 -0.79 -7.68 -7.38
C LEU A 57 -1.99 -7.44 -8.29
N LYS A 58 -1.97 -8.08 -9.43
CA LYS A 58 -3.08 -7.99 -10.36
C LYS A 58 -4.24 -8.83 -9.87
N GLY A 59 -5.42 -8.35 -10.15
CA GLY A 59 -6.60 -9.16 -9.96
C GLY A 59 -6.97 -9.41 -8.52
N GLY A 60 -6.51 -8.59 -7.64
CA GLY A 60 -6.95 -8.65 -6.27
C GLY A 60 -8.44 -8.41 -6.13
N ALA A 61 -9.12 -8.55 -7.17
CA ALA A 61 -10.56 -8.31 -7.21
C ALA A 61 -11.29 -9.43 -6.53
#